data_b04ea240adcf1bafcac89a004ade46bf
#
_entry.id   b04ea240adcf1bafcac89a004ade46bf
#
_cell.length_a   1.000
_cell.length_b   1.000
_cell.length_c   1.000
_cell.angle_alpha   90.00
_cell.angle_beta   90.00
_cell.angle_gamma   90.00
#
_symmetry.space_group_name_H-M   'P 1'
#
loop_
_entity.id
_entity.type
_entity.pdbx_description
1 polymer ?
#
loop_
_entity_poly.entity_id
_entity_poly.type
_entity_poly.pdbx_seq_one_letter_code
_entity_poly.pdbx_strand_id
1 'polypeptide(L)'
;MYLKKCPTFGYCTVHGIAVPLHPEIITINDKKKMNTTIVVYGSSTGTCESIAEKIAQKLGCDAINVQDLTAEVVDNNQNLILGTSTWGAGELQDDWYDGLRVLQGANLSDKTIALFGCGDCESYSDTFVGGIGELYNGIKESGARFVGAVSTDGYTFDDSEAVVDGKFIGLPLDDINEDDKTDARIDAWVAGISPNL
;
A
#
# COMPACT_ATOMS: atom_id res chain seq x y z
N MET A 1 -26.31 14.53 36.42
CA MET A 1 -27.57 14.62 35.68
C MET A 1 -27.92 13.21 35.23
N TYR A 2 -28.91 12.54 35.87
CA TYR A 2 -29.19 11.12 35.63
C TYR A 2 -30.23 10.96 34.52
N LEU A 3 -29.87 10.24 33.44
CA LEU A 3 -30.81 9.80 32.40
C LEU A 3 -31.55 8.53 32.90
N LYS A 4 -32.85 8.60 33.08
CA LYS A 4 -33.68 7.40 33.30
C LYS A 4 -34.15 6.84 31.96
N LYS A 5 -33.77 5.58 31.66
CA LYS A 5 -34.29 4.81 30.53
C LYS A 5 -35.76 4.48 30.74
N CYS A 6 -36.60 4.83 29.77
CA CYS A 6 -37.99 4.35 29.70
C CYS A 6 -38.08 3.17 28.72
N PRO A 7 -38.71 2.04 29.04
CA PRO A 7 -38.61 0.79 28.28
C PRO A 7 -39.57 0.65 27.09
N THR A 8 -40.33 1.65 26.69
CA THR A 8 -41.25 1.52 25.55
C THR A 8 -41.42 2.86 24.82
N PHE A 9 -41.09 2.85 23.53
CA PHE A 9 -41.20 3.94 22.57
C PHE A 9 -40.17 5.08 22.66
N GLY A 10 -39.40 5.24 21.57
CA GLY A 10 -38.32 6.15 21.22
C GLY A 10 -38.43 7.65 21.55
N TYR A 11 -38.65 8.01 22.81
CA TYR A 11 -38.68 9.39 23.29
C TYR A 11 -37.78 9.55 24.52
N CYS A 12 -37.02 10.62 24.58
CA CYS A 12 -36.26 11.02 25.76
C CYS A 12 -36.90 12.28 26.33
N THR A 13 -37.11 12.37 27.67
CA THR A 13 -37.66 13.55 28.32
C THR A 13 -36.55 14.41 28.90
N VAL A 14 -36.47 15.68 28.49
CA VAL A 14 -35.66 16.72 29.10
C VAL A 14 -36.63 17.80 29.64
N HIS A 15 -36.60 18.04 30.94
CA HIS A 15 -37.48 19.03 31.64
C HIS A 15 -38.98 18.84 31.37
N GLY A 16 -39.45 17.59 31.28
CA GLY A 16 -40.89 17.30 31.15
C GLY A 16 -41.48 17.43 29.74
N ILE A 17 -40.66 17.69 28.72
CA ILE A 17 -41.08 17.76 27.32
C ILE A 17 -40.59 16.49 26.62
N ALA A 18 -41.51 15.75 25.98
CA ALA A 18 -41.15 14.59 25.14
C ALA A 18 -40.54 15.07 23.83
N VAL A 19 -39.29 14.69 23.56
CA VAL A 19 -38.60 14.99 22.33
C VAL A 19 -38.47 13.68 21.52
N PRO A 20 -38.93 13.62 20.26
CA PRO A 20 -38.74 12.44 19.44
C PRO A 20 -37.24 12.21 19.24
N LEU A 21 -36.77 10.98 19.44
CA LEU A 21 -35.43 10.55 19.04
C LEU A 21 -35.36 10.51 17.51
N HIS A 22 -34.67 11.47 16.93
CA HIS A 22 -34.39 11.45 15.50
C HIS A 22 -33.56 10.20 15.17
N PRO A 23 -33.93 9.42 14.17
CA PRO A 23 -33.20 8.18 13.82
C PRO A 23 -31.75 8.42 13.35
N GLU A 24 -31.30 9.67 13.25
CA GLU A 24 -29.93 10.03 12.84
C GLU A 24 -28.90 9.99 13.99
N ILE A 25 -29.31 9.67 15.24
CA ILE A 25 -28.34 9.57 16.36
C ILE A 25 -27.84 8.13 16.60
N ILE A 26 -28.24 7.17 15.78
CA ILE A 26 -27.83 5.76 15.94
C ILE A 26 -27.01 5.31 14.72
N THR A 27 -26.00 6.04 14.30
CA THR A 27 -25.00 5.46 13.39
C THR A 27 -23.71 6.29 13.35
N ILE A 28 -23.06 6.45 14.49
CA ILE A 28 -21.68 6.99 14.49
C ILE A 28 -20.64 5.85 14.61
N ASN A 29 -21.02 4.60 14.38
CA ASN A 29 -20.04 3.49 14.46
C ASN A 29 -20.03 2.53 13.27
N ASP A 30 -20.77 2.78 12.20
CA ASP A 30 -20.44 2.21 10.91
C ASP A 30 -19.64 3.27 10.11
N LYS A 31 -18.36 3.47 10.43
CA LYS A 31 -17.40 3.83 9.43
C LYS A 31 -17.45 2.68 8.40
N LYS A 32 -18.30 2.81 7.38
CA LYS A 32 -18.15 2.08 6.13
C LYS A 32 -16.66 2.22 5.82
N LYS A 33 -15.91 1.11 5.98
CA LYS A 33 -14.48 1.08 5.67
C LYS A 33 -14.39 1.51 4.22
N MET A 34 -14.10 2.79 3.98
CA MET A 34 -13.96 3.30 2.63
C MET A 34 -12.76 2.53 2.06
N ASN A 35 -12.91 2.03 0.87
CA ASN A 35 -11.85 1.34 0.14
C ASN A 35 -10.79 2.38 -0.26
N THR A 36 -10.02 2.84 0.72
CA THR A 36 -9.02 3.89 0.59
C THR A 36 -7.70 3.27 0.19
N THR A 37 -7.04 3.88 -0.78
CA THR A 37 -5.74 3.47 -1.30
C THR A 37 -4.71 4.54 -0.97
N ILE A 38 -3.51 4.14 -0.60
CA ILE A 38 -2.37 5.02 -0.43
C ILE A 38 -1.13 4.39 -1.08
N VAL A 39 -0.29 5.22 -1.68
CA VAL A 39 1.04 4.82 -2.15
C VAL A 39 2.06 5.25 -1.11
N VAL A 40 2.93 4.33 -0.68
CA VAL A 40 4.02 4.61 0.26
C VAL A 40 5.34 4.27 -0.42
N TYR A 41 6.28 5.18 -0.43
CA TYR A 41 7.55 4.98 -1.11
C TYR A 41 8.77 5.28 -0.24
N GLY A 42 9.85 4.51 -0.45
CA GLY A 42 11.19 4.83 0.02
C GLY A 42 12.08 5.20 -1.17
N SER A 43 12.64 6.40 -1.16
CA SER A 43 13.45 6.92 -2.27
C SER A 43 14.60 7.78 -1.75
N SER A 44 15.82 7.49 -2.18
CA SER A 44 17.00 8.28 -1.80
C SER A 44 17.40 9.28 -2.88
N THR A 45 17.11 9.01 -4.15
CA THR A 45 17.52 9.82 -5.31
C THR A 45 16.35 10.49 -6.04
N GLY A 46 15.11 10.22 -5.62
CA GLY A 46 13.90 10.79 -6.21
C GLY A 46 13.25 9.94 -7.31
N THR A 47 13.91 8.93 -7.85
CA THR A 47 13.34 8.08 -8.94
C THR A 47 12.10 7.33 -8.45
N CYS A 48 12.21 6.58 -7.35
CA CYS A 48 11.08 5.84 -6.79
C CYS A 48 9.94 6.76 -6.33
N GLU A 49 10.26 7.96 -5.84
CA GLU A 49 9.29 9.01 -5.51
C GLU A 49 8.49 9.45 -6.74
N SER A 50 9.17 9.81 -7.84
CA SER A 50 8.52 10.21 -9.10
C SER A 50 7.59 9.12 -9.65
N ILE A 51 8.02 7.86 -9.56
CA ILE A 51 7.21 6.70 -9.95
C ILE A 51 5.99 6.54 -9.03
N ALA A 52 6.18 6.68 -7.72
CA ALA A 52 5.09 6.63 -6.74
C ALA A 52 4.01 7.69 -7.01
N GLU A 53 4.44 8.92 -7.32
CA GLU A 53 3.53 10.00 -7.68
C GLU A 53 2.75 9.70 -8.97
N LYS A 54 3.40 9.14 -10.00
CA LYS A 54 2.73 8.70 -11.24
C LYS A 54 1.67 7.63 -10.95
N ILE A 55 2.00 6.63 -10.12
CA ILE A 55 1.07 5.55 -9.73
C ILE A 55 -0.10 6.15 -8.94
N ALA A 56 0.16 7.00 -7.97
CA ALA A 56 -0.85 7.65 -7.14
C ALA A 56 -1.81 8.52 -7.98
N GLN A 57 -1.27 9.31 -8.92
CA GLN A 57 -2.08 10.09 -9.85
C GLN A 57 -3.03 9.23 -10.67
N LYS A 58 -2.56 8.08 -11.20
CA LYS A 58 -3.38 7.16 -12.00
C LYS A 58 -4.44 6.45 -11.17
N LEU A 59 -4.17 6.17 -9.90
CA LEU A 59 -5.12 5.57 -8.96
C LEU A 59 -6.06 6.59 -8.30
N GLY A 60 -5.77 7.89 -8.43
CA GLY A 60 -6.54 8.96 -7.79
C GLY A 60 -6.42 8.96 -6.27
N CYS A 61 -5.22 8.66 -5.75
CA CYS A 61 -4.91 8.60 -4.32
C CYS A 61 -3.65 9.42 -3.98
N ASP A 62 -3.31 9.49 -2.70
CA ASP A 62 -2.12 10.18 -2.22
C ASP A 62 -0.89 9.27 -2.26
N ALA A 63 0.30 9.88 -2.42
CA ALA A 63 1.60 9.27 -2.20
C ALA A 63 2.29 9.92 -1.00
N ILE A 64 2.92 9.10 -0.14
CA ILE A 64 3.69 9.59 1.02
C ILE A 64 5.05 8.91 1.08
N ASN A 65 6.03 9.62 1.64
CA ASN A 65 7.31 9.02 1.99
C ASN A 65 7.12 8.02 3.13
N VAL A 66 7.86 6.91 3.10
CA VAL A 66 7.82 5.89 4.15
C VAL A 66 8.18 6.42 5.53
N GLN A 67 8.96 7.49 5.61
CA GLN A 67 9.27 8.19 6.87
C GLN A 67 8.01 8.76 7.56
N ASP A 68 6.96 9.04 6.80
CA ASP A 68 5.65 9.51 7.30
C ASP A 68 4.66 8.37 7.56
N LEU A 69 5.06 7.11 7.33
CA LEU A 69 4.22 5.95 7.56
C LEU A 69 4.01 5.72 9.06
N THR A 70 2.76 5.75 9.48
CA THR A 70 2.36 5.47 10.86
C THR A 70 1.31 4.36 10.93
N ALA A 71 1.11 3.77 12.11
CA ALA A 71 0.05 2.79 12.31
C ALA A 71 -1.34 3.37 11.95
N GLU A 72 -1.58 4.66 12.19
CA GLU A 72 -2.83 5.34 11.83
C GLU A 72 -3.01 5.41 10.30
N VAL A 73 -1.95 5.69 9.55
CA VAL A 73 -1.97 5.66 8.08
C VAL A 73 -2.32 4.25 7.59
N VAL A 74 -1.68 3.23 8.16
CA VAL A 74 -1.97 1.83 7.82
C VAL A 74 -3.42 1.49 8.14
N ASP A 75 -3.94 1.85 9.32
CA ASP A 75 -5.30 1.52 9.74
C ASP A 75 -6.37 2.20 8.87
N ASN A 76 -6.12 3.44 8.46
CA ASN A 76 -7.05 4.24 7.67
C ASN A 76 -7.13 3.81 6.20
N ASN A 77 -6.16 3.03 5.67
CA ASN A 77 -6.11 2.62 4.28
C ASN A 77 -6.32 1.11 4.13
N GLN A 78 -7.24 0.72 3.24
CA GLN A 78 -7.53 -0.67 2.91
C GLN A 78 -6.48 -1.25 1.98
N ASN A 79 -6.02 -0.44 1.02
CA ASN A 79 -5.07 -0.84 0.00
C ASN A 79 -3.76 -0.06 0.21
N LEU A 80 -2.66 -0.78 0.26
CA LEU A 80 -1.31 -0.24 0.42
C LEU A 80 -0.49 -0.57 -0.83
N ILE A 81 -0.05 0.44 -1.54
CA ILE A 81 0.85 0.30 -2.69
C ILE A 81 2.23 0.69 -2.20
N LEU A 82 3.13 -0.27 -2.05
CA LEU A 82 4.42 -0.07 -1.40
C LEU A 82 5.56 -0.11 -2.41
N GLY A 83 6.36 0.95 -2.45
CA GLY A 83 7.44 1.12 -3.41
C GLY A 83 8.80 1.35 -2.77
N THR A 84 9.84 0.74 -3.33
CA THR A 84 11.20 0.87 -2.84
C THR A 84 12.21 0.99 -3.97
N SER A 85 13.28 1.75 -3.75
CA SER A 85 14.50 1.60 -4.54
C SER A 85 15.35 0.45 -3.98
N THR A 86 16.17 -0.14 -4.86
CA THR A 86 17.10 -1.22 -4.49
C THR A 86 18.51 -0.66 -4.37
N TRP A 87 19.21 -1.02 -3.31
CA TRP A 87 20.56 -0.57 -3.00
C TRP A 87 21.51 -1.75 -2.78
N GLY A 88 22.81 -1.46 -2.78
CA GLY A 88 23.83 -2.44 -2.46
C GLY A 88 23.72 -3.74 -3.27
N ALA A 89 23.64 -4.87 -2.59
CA ALA A 89 23.49 -6.19 -3.19
C ALA A 89 22.02 -6.68 -3.15
N GLY A 90 21.07 -5.80 -3.52
CA GLY A 90 19.64 -6.12 -3.52
C GLY A 90 18.88 -5.61 -2.29
N GLU A 91 19.52 -4.76 -1.50
CA GLU A 91 19.00 -4.31 -0.20
C GLU A 91 17.85 -3.30 -0.35
N LEU A 92 17.01 -3.28 0.67
CA LEU A 92 15.91 -2.34 0.82
C LEU A 92 16.45 -0.91 1.03
N GLN A 93 15.72 0.10 0.56
CA GLN A 93 16.04 1.49 0.86
C GLN A 93 15.95 1.74 2.39
N ASP A 94 16.92 2.47 2.94
CA ASP A 94 17.17 2.57 4.39
C ASP A 94 15.95 2.93 5.24
N ASP A 95 15.13 3.89 4.80
CA ASP A 95 13.96 4.33 5.56
C ASP A 95 12.88 3.25 5.70
N TRP A 96 12.89 2.26 4.82
CA TRP A 96 11.96 1.14 4.88
C TRP A 96 12.18 0.21 6.07
N TYR A 97 13.37 0.18 6.68
CA TYR A 97 13.57 -0.64 7.88
C TYR A 97 12.70 -0.18 9.05
N ASP A 98 12.48 1.13 9.19
CA ASP A 98 11.50 1.67 10.14
C ASP A 98 10.07 1.48 9.66
N GLY A 99 9.80 1.68 8.38
CA GLY A 99 8.49 1.41 7.76
C GLY A 99 8.05 -0.05 7.92
N LEU A 100 8.96 -1.02 7.75
CA LEU A 100 8.69 -2.44 8.00
C LEU A 100 8.27 -2.70 9.45
N ARG A 101 8.91 -2.06 10.44
CA ARG A 101 8.50 -2.21 11.84
C ARG A 101 7.07 -1.70 12.08
N VAL A 102 6.68 -0.61 11.42
CA VAL A 102 5.29 -0.11 11.47
C VAL A 102 4.32 -1.12 10.87
N LEU A 103 4.63 -1.65 9.67
CA LEU A 103 3.79 -2.65 9.00
C LEU A 103 3.67 -3.94 9.81
N GLN A 104 4.77 -4.44 10.37
CA GLN A 104 4.80 -5.66 11.20
C GLN A 104 4.05 -5.50 12.51
N GLY A 105 3.96 -4.27 13.04
CA GLY A 105 3.18 -3.95 14.23
C GLY A 105 1.68 -3.75 13.99
N ALA A 106 1.27 -3.61 12.72
CA ALA A 106 -0.11 -3.34 12.33
C ALA A 106 -0.88 -4.64 11.97
N ASN A 107 -2.21 -4.57 11.98
CA ASN A 107 -3.03 -5.66 11.46
C ASN A 107 -3.20 -5.51 9.94
N LEU A 108 -2.56 -6.38 9.18
CA LEU A 108 -2.61 -6.40 7.72
C LEU A 108 -3.55 -7.47 7.14
N SER A 109 -4.18 -8.31 7.95
CA SER A 109 -4.93 -9.50 7.51
C SER A 109 -6.09 -9.19 6.55
N ASP A 110 -6.67 -8.01 6.65
CA ASP A 110 -7.78 -7.58 5.78
C ASP A 110 -7.33 -6.65 4.65
N LYS A 111 -6.03 -6.38 4.53
CA LYS A 111 -5.52 -5.39 3.57
C LYS A 111 -5.14 -6.03 2.25
N THR A 112 -5.22 -5.23 1.20
CA THR A 112 -4.65 -5.55 -0.11
C THR A 112 -3.34 -4.81 -0.28
N ILE A 113 -2.28 -5.52 -0.64
CA ILE A 113 -0.95 -4.95 -0.83
C ILE A 113 -0.48 -5.21 -2.27
N ALA A 114 0.00 -4.17 -2.94
CA ALA A 114 0.74 -4.28 -4.19
C ALA A 114 2.12 -3.66 -4.01
N LEU A 115 3.11 -4.24 -4.69
CA LEU A 115 4.51 -3.84 -4.55
C LEU A 115 5.04 -3.29 -5.88
N PHE A 116 5.94 -2.32 -5.82
CA PHE A 116 6.73 -1.89 -6.97
C PHE A 116 8.13 -1.50 -6.52
N GLY A 117 9.07 -1.48 -7.44
CA GLY A 117 10.43 -1.06 -7.08
C GLY A 117 11.29 -0.75 -8.28
N CYS A 118 12.36 -0.02 -8.00
CA CYS A 118 13.34 0.41 -8.97
C CYS A 118 14.64 -0.34 -8.77
N GLY A 119 15.26 -0.75 -9.87
CA GLY A 119 16.57 -1.39 -9.92
C GLY A 119 17.34 -0.96 -11.18
N ASP A 120 18.50 -1.54 -11.37
CA ASP A 120 19.37 -1.38 -12.54
C ASP A 120 19.72 -2.79 -13.05
N CYS A 121 19.07 -3.21 -14.12
CA CYS A 121 19.18 -4.57 -14.64
C CYS A 121 20.52 -4.85 -15.34
N GLU A 122 21.29 -3.82 -15.72
CA GLU A 122 22.60 -3.99 -16.34
C GLU A 122 23.74 -4.03 -15.32
N SER A 123 23.73 -3.11 -14.34
CA SER A 123 24.81 -3.03 -13.36
C SER A 123 24.62 -4.01 -12.20
N TYR A 124 23.39 -4.42 -11.90
CA TYR A 124 23.01 -5.27 -10.76
C TYR A 124 22.02 -6.36 -11.20
N SER A 125 22.36 -7.08 -12.28
CA SER A 125 21.48 -8.08 -12.90
C SER A 125 21.18 -9.28 -12.02
N ASP A 126 22.08 -9.61 -11.10
CA ASP A 126 21.97 -10.73 -10.13
C ASP A 126 21.19 -10.38 -8.87
N THR A 127 20.83 -9.09 -8.69
CA THR A 127 20.04 -8.60 -7.54
C THR A 127 18.96 -7.62 -7.97
N PHE A 128 18.55 -7.71 -9.25
CA PHE A 128 17.60 -6.78 -9.85
C PHE A 128 16.31 -6.67 -9.01
N VAL A 129 15.95 -5.44 -8.63
CA VAL A 129 14.81 -5.08 -7.78
C VAL A 129 14.68 -5.91 -6.48
N GLY A 130 15.79 -6.40 -5.94
CA GLY A 130 15.83 -7.21 -4.72
C GLY A 130 15.11 -6.57 -3.52
N GLY A 131 15.14 -5.24 -3.42
CA GLY A 131 14.40 -4.51 -2.40
C GLY A 131 12.89 -4.83 -2.35
N ILE A 132 12.24 -5.16 -3.49
CA ILE A 132 10.85 -5.64 -3.50
C ILE A 132 10.77 -7.00 -2.75
N GLY A 133 11.74 -7.89 -3.01
CA GLY A 133 11.81 -9.20 -2.37
C GLY A 133 11.97 -9.09 -0.86
N GLU A 134 12.89 -8.22 -0.40
CA GLU A 134 13.11 -7.97 1.01
C GLU A 134 11.85 -7.39 1.69
N LEU A 135 11.20 -6.39 1.07
CA LEU A 135 9.97 -5.81 1.57
C LEU A 135 8.84 -6.87 1.68
N TYR A 136 8.67 -7.69 0.64
CA TYR A 136 7.71 -8.79 0.65
C TYR A 136 8.00 -9.79 1.76
N ASN A 137 9.25 -10.24 1.88
CA ASN A 137 9.66 -11.20 2.90
C ASN A 137 9.38 -10.71 4.31
N GLY A 138 9.48 -9.38 4.54
CA GLY A 138 9.18 -8.76 5.82
C GLY A 138 7.70 -8.82 6.24
N ILE A 139 6.77 -8.98 5.28
CA ILE A 139 5.32 -8.88 5.55
C ILE A 139 4.47 -10.01 4.95
N LYS A 140 5.03 -10.97 4.22
CA LYS A 140 4.28 -12.04 3.53
C LYS A 140 3.42 -12.90 4.46
N GLU A 141 3.85 -13.07 5.71
CA GLU A 141 3.14 -13.87 6.72
C GLU A 141 2.06 -13.06 7.49
N SER A 142 1.84 -11.79 7.11
CA SER A 142 0.89 -10.90 7.79
C SER A 142 -0.59 -11.22 7.56
N GLY A 143 -0.90 -12.14 6.64
CA GLY A 143 -2.26 -12.45 6.21
C GLY A 143 -2.85 -11.45 5.21
N ALA A 144 -2.08 -10.46 4.77
CA ALA A 144 -2.50 -9.54 3.70
C ALA A 144 -2.66 -10.26 2.36
N ARG A 145 -3.54 -9.74 1.52
CA ARG A 145 -3.70 -10.21 0.15
C ARG A 145 -2.77 -9.44 -0.78
N PHE A 146 -1.78 -10.12 -1.35
CA PHE A 146 -0.87 -9.53 -2.33
C PHE A 146 -1.46 -9.61 -3.75
N VAL A 147 -1.31 -8.51 -4.49
CA VAL A 147 -1.79 -8.36 -5.88
C VAL A 147 -0.72 -7.68 -6.74
N GLY A 148 -0.85 -7.77 -8.07
CA GLY A 148 0.02 -7.06 -8.99
C GLY A 148 1.31 -7.80 -9.35
N ALA A 149 1.35 -9.12 -9.21
CA ALA A 149 2.46 -9.92 -9.71
C ALA A 149 2.59 -9.77 -11.24
N VAL A 150 3.84 -9.68 -11.73
CA VAL A 150 4.17 -9.44 -13.13
C VAL A 150 4.95 -10.62 -13.70
N SER A 151 4.72 -10.98 -14.98
CA SER A 151 5.56 -11.97 -15.68
C SER A 151 7.00 -11.49 -15.76
N THR A 152 7.94 -12.42 -15.73
CA THR A 152 9.35 -12.14 -16.01
C THR A 152 9.63 -11.93 -17.49
N ASP A 153 8.66 -12.20 -18.37
CA ASP A 153 8.80 -11.99 -19.81
C ASP A 153 9.04 -10.51 -20.16
N GLY A 154 10.03 -10.25 -20.97
CA GLY A 154 10.37 -8.88 -21.41
C GLY A 154 11.24 -8.10 -20.43
N TYR A 155 11.77 -8.77 -19.40
CA TYR A 155 12.81 -8.26 -18.51
C TYR A 155 14.13 -9.00 -18.76
N THR A 156 15.23 -8.28 -18.61
CA THR A 156 16.59 -8.84 -18.71
C THR A 156 17.22 -8.74 -17.31
N PHE A 157 17.55 -9.85 -16.71
CA PHE A 157 18.23 -9.95 -15.40
C PHE A 157 18.74 -11.38 -15.23
N ASP A 158 19.69 -11.59 -14.34
CA ASP A 158 20.25 -12.91 -14.05
C ASP A 158 19.53 -13.57 -12.88
N ASP A 159 19.30 -12.82 -11.78
CA ASP A 159 18.57 -13.29 -10.60
C ASP A 159 17.85 -12.12 -9.87
N SER A 160 16.85 -12.46 -9.08
CA SER A 160 16.11 -11.49 -8.27
C SER A 160 15.35 -12.16 -7.11
N GLU A 161 15.53 -11.66 -5.90
CA GLU A 161 14.71 -12.06 -4.73
C GLU A 161 13.22 -11.66 -4.88
N ALA A 162 12.91 -10.75 -5.79
CA ALA A 162 11.54 -10.38 -6.09
C ALA A 162 10.79 -11.40 -6.97
N VAL A 163 11.46 -12.47 -7.41
CA VAL A 163 10.84 -13.53 -8.21
C VAL A 163 10.42 -14.69 -7.33
N VAL A 164 9.11 -14.94 -7.27
CA VAL A 164 8.50 -16.06 -6.57
C VAL A 164 7.61 -16.83 -7.55
N ASP A 165 7.74 -18.13 -7.60
CA ASP A 165 7.00 -19.02 -8.51
C ASP A 165 7.08 -18.58 -9.99
N GLY A 166 8.24 -18.05 -10.41
CA GLY A 166 8.52 -17.63 -11.79
C GLY A 166 7.90 -16.30 -12.20
N LYS A 167 7.43 -15.49 -11.24
CA LYS A 167 6.90 -14.13 -11.47
C LYS A 167 7.50 -13.14 -10.49
N PHE A 168 7.64 -11.91 -10.91
CA PHE A 168 7.86 -10.82 -9.97
C PHE A 168 6.61 -10.64 -9.09
N ILE A 169 6.82 -10.54 -7.79
CA ILE A 169 5.75 -10.32 -6.78
C ILE A 169 5.18 -8.90 -6.80
N GLY A 170 5.72 -8.02 -7.61
CA GLY A 170 5.30 -6.63 -7.82
C GLY A 170 5.75 -6.13 -9.19
N LEU A 171 5.66 -4.82 -9.42
CA LEU A 171 6.10 -4.16 -10.64
C LEU A 171 7.60 -3.83 -10.57
N PRO A 172 8.47 -4.52 -11.34
CA PRO A 172 9.87 -4.13 -11.47
C PRO A 172 10.02 -3.00 -12.49
N LEU A 173 10.82 -1.99 -12.19
CA LEU A 173 11.12 -0.87 -13.07
C LEU A 173 12.63 -0.61 -13.12
N ASP A 174 13.11 -0.28 -14.29
CA ASP A 174 14.47 0.19 -14.53
C ASP A 174 14.42 1.50 -15.32
N ASP A 175 14.49 2.60 -14.56
CA ASP A 175 14.44 3.96 -15.14
C ASP A 175 15.83 4.46 -15.58
N ILE A 176 16.86 3.61 -15.46
CA ILE A 176 18.22 3.88 -15.90
C ILE A 176 18.44 3.35 -17.32
N ASN A 177 18.07 2.08 -17.56
CA ASN A 177 18.35 1.38 -18.82
C ASN A 177 17.10 1.23 -19.71
N GLU A 178 15.89 1.35 -19.13
CA GLU A 178 14.60 1.09 -19.78
C GLU A 178 13.56 2.19 -19.48
N ASP A 179 13.98 3.47 -19.38
CA ASP A 179 13.11 4.61 -19.07
C ASP A 179 11.97 4.78 -20.08
N ASP A 180 12.21 4.41 -21.33
CA ASP A 180 11.21 4.39 -22.41
C ASP A 180 10.06 3.40 -22.16
N LYS A 181 10.24 2.40 -21.30
CA LYS A 181 9.24 1.39 -20.95
C LYS A 181 8.48 1.71 -19.66
N THR A 182 9.02 2.61 -18.82
CA THR A 182 8.52 2.88 -17.46
C THR A 182 7.05 3.25 -17.47
N ASP A 183 6.62 4.24 -18.26
CA ASP A 183 5.24 4.71 -18.29
C ASP A 183 4.26 3.63 -18.77
N ALA A 184 4.64 2.87 -19.81
CA ALA A 184 3.81 1.78 -20.35
C ALA A 184 3.65 0.62 -19.34
N ARG A 185 4.72 0.28 -18.60
CA ARG A 185 4.68 -0.72 -17.52
C ARG A 185 3.78 -0.29 -16.37
N ILE A 186 3.87 0.97 -15.95
CA ILE A 186 3.01 1.55 -14.91
C ILE A 186 1.55 1.51 -15.35
N ASP A 187 1.24 1.92 -16.60
CA ASP A 187 -0.13 1.93 -17.12
C ASP A 187 -0.76 0.54 -17.13
N ALA A 188 -0.05 -0.43 -17.66
CA ALA A 188 -0.51 -1.81 -17.71
C ALA A 188 -0.72 -2.40 -16.31
N TRP A 189 0.22 -2.13 -15.40
CA TRP A 189 0.17 -2.63 -14.04
C TRP A 189 -0.99 -2.02 -13.24
N VAL A 190 -1.14 -0.68 -13.28
CA VAL A 190 -2.24 0.02 -12.61
C VAL A 190 -3.59 -0.47 -13.12
N ALA A 191 -3.75 -0.64 -14.43
CA ALA A 191 -4.98 -1.20 -15.01
C ALA A 191 -5.25 -2.63 -14.50
N GLY A 192 -4.21 -3.43 -14.29
CA GLY A 192 -4.31 -4.80 -13.79
C GLY A 192 -4.68 -4.90 -12.31
N ILE A 193 -4.16 -3.98 -11.46
CA ILE A 193 -4.43 -4.02 -10.01
C ILE A 193 -5.73 -3.31 -9.63
N SER A 194 -6.14 -2.25 -10.35
CA SER A 194 -7.31 -1.43 -10.00
C SER A 194 -8.60 -2.20 -9.71
N PRO A 195 -8.95 -3.28 -10.41
CA PRO A 195 -10.15 -4.07 -10.10
C PRO A 195 -10.05 -4.84 -8.76
N ASN A 196 -8.86 -4.89 -8.17
CA ASN A 196 -8.58 -5.66 -6.96
C ASN A 196 -8.42 -4.77 -5.71
N LEU A 197 -8.40 -3.44 -5.90
CA LEU A 197 -8.25 -2.44 -4.84
C LEU A 197 -9.58 -2.05 -4.20
#